data_c8dbfaadbc577da9b713cdea2432086e
#
_entry.id   c8dbfaadbc577da9b713cdea2432086e
#
_cell.length_a   1.000
_cell.length_b   1.000
_cell.length_c   1.000
_cell.angle_alpha   90.00
_cell.angle_beta   90.00
_cell.angle_gamma   90.00
#
_symmetry.space_group_name_H-M   'P 1'
#
loop_
_entity.id
_entity.type
_entity.pdbx_description
1 polymer ?
#
loop_
_entity_poly.entity_id
_entity_poly.type
_entity_poly.pdbx_seq_one_letter_code
_entity_poly.pdbx_strand_id
1 'polypeptide(L)'
;MSFQHRWPTPASARVDAPEARRTCFGAGRKGPRALEAERLAAGKKNATRLGAHLVFADESGFLLAPLVVKTWAPRGCTPLHRHRQGRRDKISVISGISLSPKRHHLGLYYLLFYDNIAQEEVCVFLRELLRQLRGPVIVLLDNSSTHQGEPLQKLLGQHPRLRIEHFPSYAPELNPDEGVWSLAKRELANSCPKDVDELMEDIIRSINGIRSSPAKLRGCILQSELPLFLR
;
A
#
# COMPACT_ATOMS: atom_id res chain seq x y z
N MET A 1 -0.47 -24.45 -53.89
CA MET A 1 -1.57 -23.48 -53.87
C MET A 1 -1.47 -22.71 -52.58
N SER A 2 -0.95 -21.47 -52.66
CA SER A 2 -0.71 -20.58 -51.51
C SER A 2 -1.88 -19.64 -51.34
N PHE A 3 -2.59 -19.73 -50.22
CA PHE A 3 -3.63 -18.76 -49.83
C PHE A 3 -2.96 -17.68 -48.99
N GLN A 4 -2.76 -16.49 -49.58
CA GLN A 4 -2.41 -15.27 -48.87
C GLN A 4 -3.70 -14.61 -48.38
N HIS A 5 -3.94 -14.62 -47.05
CA HIS A 5 -4.99 -13.79 -46.46
C HIS A 5 -4.46 -12.36 -46.26
N ARG A 6 -4.99 -11.48 -47.09
CA ARG A 6 -4.78 -10.03 -47.01
C ARG A 6 -5.84 -9.44 -46.07
N TRP A 7 -5.41 -8.85 -44.98
CA TRP A 7 -6.30 -8.11 -44.04
C TRP A 7 -6.69 -6.75 -44.69
N PRO A 8 -7.96 -6.32 -44.59
CA PRO A 8 -8.35 -4.99 -45.05
C PRO A 8 -7.84 -3.93 -44.06
N THR A 9 -7.30 -2.85 -44.61
CA THR A 9 -6.92 -1.63 -43.92
C THR A 9 -8.17 -0.93 -43.36
N PRO A 10 -8.22 -0.51 -42.08
CA PRO A 10 -9.33 0.25 -41.57
C PRO A 10 -9.29 1.68 -42.15
N ALA A 11 -10.43 2.11 -42.70
CA ALA A 11 -10.64 3.48 -43.13
C ALA A 11 -10.51 4.43 -41.92
N SER A 12 -9.78 5.54 -42.15
CA SER A 12 -9.65 6.62 -41.20
C SER A 12 -10.97 7.36 -41.01
N ALA A 13 -11.71 7.02 -39.98
CA ALA A 13 -12.80 7.85 -39.48
C ALA A 13 -12.18 8.97 -38.63
N ARG A 14 -12.24 10.20 -39.09
CA ARG A 14 -12.02 11.39 -38.25
C ARG A 14 -13.14 11.42 -37.23
N VAL A 15 -12.78 11.22 -35.98
CA VAL A 15 -13.65 11.48 -34.82
C VAL A 15 -13.34 12.92 -34.41
N ASP A 16 -14.25 13.83 -34.71
CA ASP A 16 -14.21 15.20 -34.20
C ASP A 16 -14.37 15.13 -32.67
N ALA A 17 -13.34 15.53 -31.97
CA ALA A 17 -13.38 15.63 -30.50
C ALA A 17 -14.36 16.77 -30.14
N PRO A 18 -15.31 16.55 -29.22
CA PRO A 18 -16.18 17.62 -28.77
C PRO A 18 -15.34 18.67 -28.02
N GLU A 19 -15.46 19.93 -28.44
CA GLU A 19 -14.88 21.07 -27.75
C GLU A 19 -15.28 21.07 -26.28
N ALA A 20 -14.28 20.90 -25.42
CA ALA A 20 -14.45 21.03 -23.97
C ALA A 20 -14.84 22.50 -23.67
N ARG A 21 -16.13 22.73 -23.39
CA ARG A 21 -16.59 24.01 -22.83
C ARG A 21 -15.83 24.26 -21.51
N ARG A 22 -14.94 25.24 -21.53
CA ARG A 22 -14.36 25.81 -20.34
C ARG A 22 -15.47 26.49 -19.54
N THR A 23 -16.03 25.78 -18.57
CA THR A 23 -16.81 26.41 -17.52
C THR A 23 -15.85 27.11 -16.58
N CYS A 24 -15.89 28.43 -16.58
CA CYS A 24 -15.24 29.25 -15.58
C CYS A 24 -15.88 28.94 -14.23
N PHE A 25 -15.22 28.11 -13.41
CA PHE A 25 -15.60 27.92 -12.02
C PHE A 25 -15.21 29.17 -11.25
N GLY A 26 -16.23 29.86 -10.70
CA GLY A 26 -16.07 31.00 -9.84
C GLY A 26 -15.21 30.66 -8.62
N ALA A 27 -14.38 31.60 -8.22
CA ALA A 27 -13.54 31.54 -7.03
C ALA A 27 -14.39 31.19 -5.79
N GLY A 28 -14.07 30.09 -5.08
CA GLY A 28 -14.60 29.88 -3.75
C GLY A 28 -14.77 28.46 -3.20
N ARG A 29 -14.81 27.42 -4.02
CA ARG A 29 -14.89 26.05 -3.47
C ARG A 29 -13.63 25.28 -3.83
N LYS A 30 -12.80 25.01 -2.82
CA LYS A 30 -11.68 24.07 -2.95
C LYS A 30 -12.24 22.72 -3.38
N GLY A 31 -11.67 22.13 -4.43
CA GLY A 31 -12.08 20.80 -4.89
C GLY A 31 -11.85 19.74 -3.81
N PRO A 32 -12.53 18.57 -3.88
CA PRO A 32 -12.41 17.50 -2.88
C PRO A 32 -10.97 17.18 -2.50
N ARG A 33 -10.06 17.06 -3.46
CA ARG A 33 -8.63 16.82 -3.23
C ARG A 33 -7.92 17.89 -2.38
N ALA A 34 -8.31 19.15 -2.52
CA ALA A 34 -7.70 20.24 -1.74
C ALA A 34 -8.16 20.21 -0.27
N LEU A 35 -9.42 19.87 -0.01
CA LEU A 35 -9.96 19.71 1.34
C LEU A 35 -9.34 18.48 2.04
N GLU A 36 -9.07 17.43 1.31
CA GLU A 36 -8.46 16.20 1.79
C GLU A 36 -6.97 16.39 2.11
N ALA A 37 -6.24 17.09 1.26
CA ALA A 37 -4.86 17.51 1.56
C ALA A 37 -4.78 18.40 2.81
N GLU A 38 -5.80 19.25 3.04
CA GLU A 38 -5.89 20.06 4.28
C GLU A 38 -6.17 19.22 5.52
N ARG A 39 -6.99 18.15 5.42
CA ARG A 39 -7.22 17.20 6.52
C ARG A 39 -5.94 16.47 6.91
N LEU A 40 -5.20 15.93 5.92
CA LEU A 40 -3.90 15.31 6.15
C LEU A 40 -2.89 16.29 6.76
N ALA A 41 -2.89 17.55 6.30
CA ALA A 41 -2.06 18.60 6.88
C ALA A 41 -2.46 18.96 8.31
N ALA A 42 -3.75 18.89 8.64
CA ALA A 42 -4.25 19.08 10.01
C ALA A 42 -3.85 17.92 10.93
N GLY A 43 -3.99 16.68 10.45
CA GLY A 43 -3.50 15.49 11.16
C GLY A 43 -2.02 15.59 11.53
N LYS A 44 -1.21 16.09 10.60
CA LYS A 44 0.20 16.39 10.85
C LYS A 44 0.44 17.42 11.94
N LYS A 45 -0.21 18.59 11.83
CA LYS A 45 -0.06 19.65 12.84
C LYS A 45 -0.41 19.09 14.22
N ASN A 46 -1.44 18.26 14.29
CA ASN A 46 -1.81 17.55 15.49
C ASN A 46 -0.71 16.55 15.94
N ALA A 47 -0.15 15.76 15.04
CA ALA A 47 0.93 14.84 15.36
C ALA A 47 2.15 15.56 15.91
N THR A 48 2.57 16.66 15.28
CA THR A 48 3.71 17.47 15.76
C THR A 48 3.43 18.09 17.13
N ARG A 49 2.23 18.67 17.31
CA ARG A 49 1.82 19.27 18.59
C ARG A 49 1.73 18.25 19.72
N LEU A 50 1.32 17.04 19.44
CA LEU A 50 1.18 15.96 20.40
C LEU A 50 2.48 15.19 20.64
N GLY A 51 3.54 15.44 19.88
CA GLY A 51 4.73 14.60 19.88
C GLY A 51 4.39 13.14 19.53
N ALA A 52 3.50 12.94 18.57
CA ALA A 52 2.98 11.63 18.23
C ALA A 52 3.82 10.95 17.14
N HIS A 53 3.90 9.61 17.22
CA HIS A 53 4.28 8.79 16.09
C HIS A 53 3.18 8.86 15.03
N LEU A 54 3.58 8.98 13.77
CA LEU A 54 2.68 8.89 12.63
C LEU A 54 2.93 7.55 11.96
N VAL A 55 1.89 6.77 11.75
CA VAL A 55 1.98 5.45 11.13
C VAL A 55 1.04 5.40 9.94
N PHE A 56 1.58 5.03 8.79
CA PHE A 56 0.84 4.78 7.56
C PHE A 56 0.69 3.27 7.43
N ALA A 57 -0.52 2.75 7.54
CA ALA A 57 -0.75 1.32 7.53
C ALA A 57 -1.64 0.89 6.37
N ASP A 58 -1.41 -0.34 5.91
CA ASP A 58 -2.11 -0.95 4.79
C ASP A 58 -2.08 -2.48 4.87
N GLU A 59 -2.92 -3.11 4.06
CA GLU A 59 -3.04 -4.56 3.96
C GLU A 59 -2.73 -5.04 2.55
N SER A 60 -2.07 -6.18 2.44
CA SER A 60 -1.83 -6.82 1.15
C SER A 60 -1.89 -8.33 1.23
N GLY A 61 -2.40 -8.95 0.16
CA GLY A 61 -2.38 -10.39 -0.01
C GLY A 61 -1.23 -10.84 -0.93
N PHE A 62 -0.60 -11.95 -0.55
CA PHE A 62 0.39 -12.65 -1.34
C PHE A 62 -0.13 -14.04 -1.67
N LEU A 63 -0.29 -14.32 -2.95
CA LEU A 63 -0.77 -15.61 -3.43
C LEU A 63 0.39 -16.59 -3.58
N LEU A 64 0.14 -17.86 -3.33
CA LEU A 64 1.09 -18.94 -3.61
C LEU A 64 1.38 -19.05 -5.12
N ALA A 65 0.42 -18.66 -5.96
CA ALA A 65 0.64 -18.52 -7.39
C ALA A 65 1.57 -17.33 -7.66
N PRO A 66 2.73 -17.53 -8.31
CA PRO A 66 3.72 -16.48 -8.47
C PRO A 66 3.19 -15.35 -9.35
N LEU A 67 3.58 -14.13 -9.00
CA LEU A 67 3.44 -12.97 -9.88
C LEU A 67 4.44 -13.14 -11.02
N VAL A 68 3.94 -13.43 -12.23
CA VAL A 68 4.79 -13.58 -13.40
C VAL A 68 5.08 -12.22 -14.00
N VAL A 69 6.35 -11.84 -14.04
CA VAL A 69 6.82 -10.60 -14.68
C VAL A 69 7.83 -10.93 -15.77
N LYS A 70 7.94 -10.05 -16.77
CA LYS A 70 8.94 -10.16 -17.81
C LYS A 70 10.34 -10.14 -17.19
N THR A 71 11.19 -11.07 -17.63
CA THR A 71 12.59 -11.14 -17.20
C THR A 71 13.52 -11.20 -18.41
N TRP A 72 14.79 -10.94 -18.16
CA TRP A 72 15.83 -11.03 -19.19
C TRP A 72 16.25 -12.48 -19.40
N ALA A 73 16.47 -12.84 -20.67
CA ALA A 73 17.04 -14.13 -21.06
C ALA A 73 17.98 -13.93 -22.24
N PRO A 74 18.91 -14.87 -22.49
CA PRO A 74 19.70 -14.87 -23.70
C PRO A 74 18.82 -14.86 -24.95
N ARG A 75 19.29 -14.20 -26.01
CA ARG A 75 18.53 -14.12 -27.27
C ARG A 75 18.24 -15.53 -27.78
N GLY A 76 16.98 -15.80 -28.12
CA GLY A 76 16.51 -17.12 -28.57
C GLY A 76 16.14 -18.11 -27.45
N CYS A 77 16.36 -17.77 -26.17
CA CYS A 77 16.00 -18.59 -25.03
C CYS A 77 14.81 -18.00 -24.32
N THR A 78 13.66 -18.67 -24.36
CA THR A 78 12.50 -18.26 -23.56
C THR A 78 12.65 -18.81 -22.14
N PRO A 79 12.58 -17.93 -21.10
CA PRO A 79 12.63 -18.41 -19.72
C PRO A 79 11.43 -19.31 -19.42
N LEU A 80 11.70 -20.47 -18.85
CA LEU A 80 10.64 -21.40 -18.40
C LEU A 80 10.39 -21.13 -16.91
N HIS A 81 9.21 -20.60 -16.59
CA HIS A 81 8.75 -20.51 -15.22
C HIS A 81 7.88 -21.72 -14.87
N ARG A 82 8.27 -22.43 -13.83
CA ARG A 82 7.44 -23.50 -13.27
C ARG A 82 6.29 -22.86 -12.51
N HIS A 83 5.09 -23.24 -12.85
CA HIS A 83 3.85 -22.73 -12.28
C HIS A 83 3.08 -23.89 -11.69
N ARG A 84 2.70 -23.84 -10.42
CA ARG A 84 1.80 -24.80 -9.81
C ARG A 84 0.36 -24.32 -10.02
N GLN A 85 -0.44 -25.15 -10.67
CA GLN A 85 -1.88 -24.92 -10.79
C GLN A 85 -2.59 -25.46 -9.54
N GLY A 86 -3.54 -24.70 -8.99
CA GLY A 86 -4.64 -25.29 -8.27
C GLY A 86 -4.90 -24.87 -6.83
N ARG A 87 -4.02 -24.16 -6.11
CA ARG A 87 -4.35 -23.70 -4.76
C ARG A 87 -4.37 -22.17 -4.67
N ARG A 88 -5.50 -21.64 -4.19
CA ARG A 88 -5.66 -20.22 -3.87
C ARG A 88 -5.15 -19.90 -2.48
N ASP A 89 -4.16 -20.66 -2.03
CA ASP A 89 -3.52 -20.39 -0.74
C ASP A 89 -2.84 -19.03 -0.80
N LYS A 90 -3.03 -18.25 0.23
CA LYS A 90 -2.49 -16.89 0.34
C LYS A 90 -2.02 -16.62 1.76
N ILE A 91 -1.10 -15.70 1.87
CA ILE A 91 -0.73 -15.03 3.11
C ILE A 91 -1.24 -13.59 3.04
N SER A 92 -1.97 -13.17 4.05
CA SER A 92 -2.37 -11.77 4.22
C SER A 92 -1.38 -11.09 5.17
N VAL A 93 -0.97 -9.89 4.83
CA VAL A 93 -0.03 -9.09 5.61
C VAL A 93 -0.64 -7.74 5.88
N ILE A 94 -0.59 -7.29 7.12
CA ILE A 94 -0.81 -5.90 7.49
C ILE A 94 0.52 -5.31 7.88
N SER A 95 0.85 -4.13 7.37
CA SER A 95 2.05 -3.41 7.76
C SER A 95 1.80 -1.94 8.03
N GLY A 96 2.83 -1.26 8.56
CA GLY A 96 2.77 0.17 8.77
C GLY A 96 4.16 0.78 8.86
N ILE A 97 4.39 1.77 8.00
CA ILE A 97 5.58 2.62 8.08
C ILE A 97 5.35 3.65 9.19
N SER A 98 6.19 3.64 10.20
CA SER A 98 6.16 4.61 11.28
C SER A 98 7.18 5.71 11.10
N LEU A 99 6.76 6.92 11.42
CA LEU A 99 7.59 8.12 11.50
C LEU A 99 7.63 8.59 12.95
N SER A 100 8.83 8.69 13.53
CA SER A 100 8.99 9.11 14.94
C SER A 100 8.53 10.57 15.15
N PRO A 101 8.21 10.98 16.39
CA PRO A 101 7.76 12.35 16.69
C PRO A 101 8.69 13.44 16.19
N LYS A 102 9.99 13.22 16.30
CA LYS A 102 11.04 14.14 15.80
C LYS A 102 11.39 13.90 14.33
N ARG A 103 10.71 12.92 13.67
CA ARG A 103 10.86 12.59 12.25
C ARG A 103 12.27 12.18 11.81
N HIS A 104 13.11 11.74 12.72
CA HIS A 104 14.47 11.27 12.43
C HIS A 104 14.54 9.76 12.21
N HIS A 105 13.55 9.01 12.71
CA HIS A 105 13.55 7.56 12.62
C HIS A 105 12.32 7.07 11.89
N LEU A 106 12.57 6.18 10.93
CA LEU A 106 11.56 5.39 10.23
C LEU A 106 11.59 3.97 10.78
N GLY A 107 10.43 3.36 10.93
CA GLY A 107 10.28 1.96 11.28
C GLY A 107 9.26 1.30 10.36
N LEU A 108 9.34 -0.01 10.24
CA LEU A 108 8.33 -0.83 9.57
C LEU A 108 7.90 -1.92 10.54
N TYR A 109 6.60 -2.00 10.79
CA TYR A 109 5.95 -3.00 11.63
C TYR A 109 5.01 -3.81 10.76
N TYR A 110 4.93 -5.12 10.96
CA TYR A 110 4.05 -5.97 10.17
C TYR A 110 3.63 -7.22 10.92
N LEU A 111 2.49 -7.78 10.56
CA LEU A 111 2.00 -9.09 10.97
C LEU A 111 1.53 -9.87 9.74
N LEU A 112 1.65 -11.19 9.81
CA LEU A 112 1.20 -12.11 8.76
C LEU A 112 0.08 -12.99 9.31
N PHE A 113 -0.88 -13.30 8.42
CA PHE A 113 -2.01 -14.16 8.71
C PHE A 113 -2.22 -15.14 7.55
N TYR A 114 -2.58 -16.38 7.86
CA TYR A 114 -2.94 -17.38 6.85
C TYR A 114 -4.31 -17.08 6.20
N ASP A 115 -5.18 -16.37 6.93
CA ASP A 115 -6.52 -16.00 6.49
C ASP A 115 -6.63 -14.54 6.07
N ASN A 116 -7.83 -14.13 5.70
CA ASN A 116 -8.12 -12.74 5.43
C ASN A 116 -7.97 -11.90 6.70
N ILE A 117 -7.49 -10.69 6.54
CA ILE A 117 -7.47 -9.72 7.62
C ILE A 117 -8.89 -9.16 7.78
N ALA A 118 -9.46 -9.32 8.96
CA ALA A 118 -10.70 -8.73 9.42
C ALA A 118 -10.43 -7.70 10.52
N GLN A 119 -11.46 -7.20 11.16
CA GLN A 119 -11.34 -6.16 12.20
C GLN A 119 -10.51 -6.61 13.40
N GLU A 120 -10.62 -7.88 13.77
CA GLU A 120 -9.89 -8.47 14.87
C GLU A 120 -8.38 -8.47 14.63
N GLU A 121 -7.93 -8.85 13.42
CA GLU A 121 -6.52 -8.86 13.01
C GLU A 121 -5.96 -7.45 12.99
N VAL A 122 -6.72 -6.47 12.50
CA VAL A 122 -6.34 -5.05 12.57
C VAL A 122 -6.17 -4.62 14.03
N CYS A 123 -7.07 -5.02 14.94
CA CYS A 123 -6.96 -4.73 16.36
C CYS A 123 -5.74 -5.40 16.99
N VAL A 124 -5.37 -6.62 16.57
CA VAL A 124 -4.14 -7.30 17.00
C VAL A 124 -2.92 -6.50 16.58
N PHE A 125 -2.86 -6.10 15.31
CA PHE A 125 -1.76 -5.27 14.77
C PHE A 125 -1.61 -3.96 15.54
N LEU A 126 -2.71 -3.26 15.80
CA LEU A 126 -2.68 -1.99 16.52
C LEU A 126 -2.21 -2.16 17.98
N ARG A 127 -2.58 -3.25 18.65
CA ARG A 127 -2.06 -3.56 20.00
C ARG A 127 -0.55 -3.82 20.00
N GLU A 128 -0.05 -4.62 19.03
CA GLU A 128 1.38 -4.86 18.88
C GLU A 128 2.14 -3.57 18.56
N LEU A 129 1.60 -2.75 17.68
CA LEU A 129 2.15 -1.44 17.35
C LEU A 129 2.29 -0.56 18.62
N LEU A 130 1.24 -0.54 19.47
CA LEU A 130 1.26 0.20 20.72
C LEU A 130 2.26 -0.36 21.75
N ARG A 131 2.59 -1.63 21.72
CA ARG A 131 3.66 -2.22 22.57
C ARG A 131 5.04 -1.74 22.13
N GLN A 132 5.24 -1.56 20.84
CA GLN A 132 6.53 -1.16 20.26
C GLN A 132 6.75 0.36 20.30
N LEU A 133 5.69 1.15 20.12
CA LEU A 133 5.76 2.61 20.07
C LEU A 133 5.35 3.22 21.41
N ARG A 134 6.23 4.03 21.97
CA ARG A 134 5.96 4.77 23.21
C ARG A 134 5.37 6.15 22.91
N GLY A 135 4.46 6.62 23.75
CA GLY A 135 3.78 7.92 23.58
C GLY A 135 2.58 7.87 22.66
N PRO A 136 2.05 9.01 22.24
CA PRO A 136 0.89 9.08 21.35
C PRO A 136 1.21 8.51 19.96
N VAL A 137 0.21 7.84 19.36
CA VAL A 137 0.30 7.23 18.03
C VAL A 137 -0.91 7.65 17.20
N ILE A 138 -0.68 8.14 16.02
CA ILE A 138 -1.70 8.43 15.03
C ILE A 138 -1.47 7.46 13.86
N VAL A 139 -2.48 6.61 13.59
CA VAL A 139 -2.43 5.65 12.49
C VAL A 139 -3.35 6.16 11.38
N LEU A 140 -2.82 6.21 10.17
CA LEU A 140 -3.59 6.48 8.96
C LEU A 140 -3.88 5.15 8.28
N LEU A 141 -5.17 4.89 8.06
CA LEU A 141 -5.71 3.72 7.39
C LEU A 141 -6.56 4.16 6.19
N ASP A 142 -6.80 3.25 5.27
CA ASP A 142 -7.80 3.49 4.24
C ASP A 142 -9.24 3.48 4.83
N ASN A 143 -10.23 3.80 3.99
CA ASN A 143 -11.64 3.80 4.40
C ASN A 143 -12.29 2.41 4.26
N SER A 144 -11.56 1.32 4.40
CA SER A 144 -12.12 -0.03 4.36
C SER A 144 -13.11 -0.26 5.52
N SER A 145 -14.11 -1.10 5.30
CA SER A 145 -15.03 -1.54 6.34
C SER A 145 -14.34 -2.31 7.47
N THR A 146 -13.18 -2.91 7.21
CA THR A 146 -12.32 -3.55 8.21
C THR A 146 -11.74 -2.57 9.23
N HIS A 147 -11.72 -1.28 8.90
CA HIS A 147 -11.23 -0.20 9.75
C HIS A 147 -12.34 0.55 10.49
N GLN A 148 -13.56 0.01 10.50
CA GLN A 148 -14.74 0.61 11.15
C GLN A 148 -15.53 -0.49 11.83
N GLY A 149 -15.83 -0.32 13.10
CA GLY A 149 -16.66 -1.29 13.82
C GLY A 149 -16.43 -1.32 15.32
N GLU A 150 -17.22 -2.13 16.00
CA GLU A 150 -17.23 -2.22 17.46
C GLU A 150 -15.86 -2.65 18.04
N PRO A 151 -15.14 -3.67 17.51
CA PRO A 151 -13.84 -4.06 18.02
C PRO A 151 -12.83 -2.91 18.05
N LEU A 152 -12.81 -2.11 16.98
CA LEU A 152 -11.91 -0.96 16.87
C LEU A 152 -12.31 0.17 17.82
N GLN A 153 -13.62 0.46 17.96
CA GLN A 153 -14.10 1.48 18.90
C GLN A 153 -13.77 1.10 20.36
N LYS A 154 -13.93 -0.18 20.70
CA LYS A 154 -13.54 -0.71 22.01
C LYS A 154 -12.03 -0.55 22.26
N LEU A 155 -11.21 -0.86 21.26
CA LEU A 155 -9.76 -0.69 21.34
C LEU A 155 -9.39 0.79 21.58
N LEU A 156 -10.00 1.71 20.83
CA LEU A 156 -9.76 3.15 20.97
C LEU A 156 -10.16 3.66 22.36
N GLY A 157 -11.27 3.18 22.90
CA GLY A 157 -11.71 3.51 24.26
C GLY A 157 -10.72 3.02 25.35
N GLN A 158 -10.06 1.90 25.13
CA GLN A 158 -9.03 1.34 26.04
C GLN A 158 -7.66 2.00 25.91
N HIS A 159 -7.38 2.64 24.77
CA HIS A 159 -6.06 3.21 24.46
C HIS A 159 -6.13 4.67 24.02
N PRO A 160 -6.33 5.63 24.94
CA PRO A 160 -6.53 7.05 24.60
C PRO A 160 -5.33 7.71 23.90
N ARG A 161 -4.16 7.06 23.92
CA ARG A 161 -2.96 7.48 23.18
C ARG A 161 -2.96 7.07 21.70
N LEU A 162 -3.90 6.20 21.28
CA LEU A 162 -4.11 5.80 19.89
C LEU A 162 -5.17 6.69 19.24
N ARG A 163 -4.88 7.18 18.06
CA ARG A 163 -5.85 7.86 17.21
C ARG A 163 -5.80 7.25 15.83
N ILE A 164 -6.94 7.13 15.19
CA ILE A 164 -7.06 6.69 13.81
C ILE A 164 -7.54 7.86 12.98
N GLU A 165 -6.88 8.09 11.89
CA GLU A 165 -7.27 8.99 10.82
C GLU A 165 -7.35 8.19 9.53
N HIS A 166 -8.17 8.63 8.59
CA HIS A 166 -8.35 7.92 7.33
C HIS A 166 -7.77 8.72 6.17
N PHE A 167 -7.18 7.98 5.24
CA PHE A 167 -6.84 8.54 3.94
C PHE A 167 -8.09 8.98 3.18
N PRO A 168 -7.95 9.91 2.23
CA PRO A 168 -9.00 10.16 1.26
C PRO A 168 -9.42 8.87 0.54
N SER A 169 -10.71 8.75 0.23
CA SER A 169 -11.20 7.61 -0.54
C SER A 169 -10.55 7.59 -1.92
N TYR A 170 -10.16 6.39 -2.37
CA TYR A 170 -9.52 6.18 -3.68
C TYR A 170 -8.22 6.98 -3.92
N ALA A 171 -7.38 7.13 -2.90
CA ALA A 171 -6.09 7.80 -2.99
C ALA A 171 -4.92 6.91 -2.50
N PRO A 172 -4.69 5.73 -3.11
CA PRO A 172 -3.60 4.84 -2.71
C PRO A 172 -2.22 5.49 -2.89
N GLU A 173 -2.10 6.44 -3.84
CA GLU A 173 -0.88 7.21 -4.07
C GLU A 173 -0.42 8.03 -2.85
N LEU A 174 -1.32 8.28 -1.89
CA LEU A 174 -0.99 8.96 -0.65
C LEU A 174 -0.45 8.02 0.42
N ASN A 175 -0.61 6.68 0.26
CA ASN A 175 -0.17 5.72 1.25
C ASN A 175 1.25 5.22 0.94
N PRO A 176 2.28 5.60 1.73
CA PRO A 176 3.64 5.14 1.49
C PRO A 176 3.81 3.63 1.68
N ASP A 177 2.89 2.96 2.38
CA ASP A 177 2.95 1.51 2.59
C ASP A 177 2.71 0.73 1.30
N GLU A 178 2.03 1.31 0.30
CA GLU A 178 1.94 0.78 -1.05
C GLU A 178 3.33 0.60 -1.70
N GLY A 179 4.28 1.44 -1.34
CA GLY A 179 5.69 1.30 -1.75
C GLY A 179 6.34 0.04 -1.17
N VAL A 180 5.99 -0.36 0.06
CA VAL A 180 6.44 -1.63 0.67
C VAL A 180 5.94 -2.81 -0.14
N TRP A 181 4.64 -2.81 -0.48
CA TRP A 181 4.03 -3.86 -1.29
C TRP A 181 4.62 -3.95 -2.68
N SER A 182 4.87 -2.81 -3.31
CA SER A 182 5.53 -2.76 -4.63
C SER A 182 6.93 -3.37 -4.59
N LEU A 183 7.72 -3.06 -3.56
CA LEU A 183 9.05 -3.64 -3.37
C LEU A 183 8.98 -5.14 -3.09
N ALA A 184 8.15 -5.57 -2.13
CA ALA A 184 8.02 -6.96 -1.74
C ALA A 184 7.51 -7.84 -2.89
N LYS A 185 6.44 -7.42 -3.57
CA LYS A 185 5.89 -8.15 -4.73
C LYS A 185 6.90 -8.25 -5.87
N ARG A 186 7.72 -7.24 -6.08
CA ARG A 186 8.77 -7.27 -7.10
C ARG A 186 9.91 -8.23 -6.73
N GLU A 187 10.30 -8.30 -5.47
CA GLU A 187 11.31 -9.25 -4.99
C GLU A 187 10.82 -10.70 -5.09
N LEU A 188 9.51 -10.93 -4.84
CA LEU A 188 8.87 -12.24 -4.93
C LEU A 188 8.40 -12.60 -6.34
N ALA A 189 8.52 -11.68 -7.29
CA ALA A 189 8.12 -11.93 -8.67
C ALA A 189 8.96 -13.09 -9.27
N ASN A 190 8.29 -13.97 -10.03
CA ASN A 190 8.89 -15.17 -10.61
C ASN A 190 9.42 -16.18 -9.57
N SER A 191 9.17 -16.01 -8.27
CA SER A 191 9.43 -17.07 -7.28
C SER A 191 8.43 -18.23 -7.48
N CYS A 192 8.77 -19.41 -6.99
CA CYS A 192 7.91 -20.57 -7.05
C CYS A 192 7.97 -21.34 -5.72
N PRO A 193 7.40 -20.76 -4.63
CA PRO A 193 7.39 -21.42 -3.33
C PRO A 193 6.64 -22.76 -3.40
N LYS A 194 7.11 -23.77 -2.66
CA LYS A 194 6.56 -25.11 -2.68
C LYS A 194 5.21 -25.19 -1.97
N ASP A 195 5.08 -24.40 -0.92
CA ASP A 195 3.92 -24.35 -0.04
C ASP A 195 3.77 -22.97 0.59
N VAL A 196 2.78 -22.83 1.46
CA VAL A 196 2.45 -21.58 2.13
C VAL A 196 3.52 -21.17 3.15
N ASP A 197 4.20 -22.16 3.73
CA ASP A 197 5.25 -21.90 4.73
C ASP A 197 6.50 -21.32 4.05
N GLU A 198 6.92 -21.87 2.90
CA GLU A 198 7.99 -21.29 2.08
C GLU A 198 7.63 -19.89 1.57
N LEU A 199 6.37 -19.68 1.15
CA LEU A 199 5.87 -18.35 0.79
C LEU A 199 5.98 -17.37 1.96
N MET A 200 5.59 -17.82 3.16
CA MET A 200 5.67 -16.99 4.37
C MET A 200 7.12 -16.60 4.68
N GLU A 201 8.06 -17.54 4.60
CA GLU A 201 9.49 -17.27 4.79
C GLU A 201 10.04 -16.26 3.78
N ASP A 202 9.65 -16.39 2.51
CA ASP A 202 10.05 -15.47 1.46
C ASP A 202 9.50 -14.06 1.70
N ILE A 203 8.24 -13.93 2.12
CA ILE A 203 7.62 -12.65 2.49
C ILE A 203 8.37 -12.03 3.68
N ILE A 204 8.63 -12.80 4.74
CA ILE A 204 9.36 -12.34 5.93
C ILE A 204 10.76 -11.84 5.53
N ARG A 205 11.46 -12.58 4.69
CA ARG A 205 12.80 -12.21 4.19
C ARG A 205 12.75 -10.88 3.42
N SER A 206 11.80 -10.74 2.51
CA SER A 206 11.64 -9.53 1.71
C SER A 206 11.30 -8.31 2.58
N ILE A 207 10.28 -8.42 3.45
CA ILE A 207 9.87 -7.31 4.32
C ILE A 207 10.98 -6.94 5.31
N ASN A 208 11.71 -7.89 5.87
CA ASN A 208 12.86 -7.62 6.72
C ASN A 208 14.00 -6.93 5.95
N GLY A 209 14.21 -7.27 4.69
CA GLY A 209 15.15 -6.57 3.80
C GLY A 209 14.75 -5.13 3.51
N ILE A 210 13.44 -4.83 3.48
CA ILE A 210 12.93 -3.46 3.39
C ILE A 210 13.09 -2.74 4.75
N ARG A 211 12.68 -3.40 5.84
CA ARG A 211 12.72 -2.87 7.21
C ARG A 211 14.13 -2.46 7.64
N SER A 212 15.13 -3.25 7.27
CA SER A 212 16.54 -2.99 7.62
C SER A 212 17.18 -1.89 6.77
N SER A 213 16.49 -1.38 5.75
CA SER A 213 17.03 -0.36 4.84
C SER A 213 16.30 0.99 5.00
N PRO A 214 16.86 1.95 5.75
CA PRO A 214 16.31 3.30 5.85
C PRO A 214 16.12 3.98 4.49
N ALA A 215 16.99 3.66 3.52
CA ALA A 215 16.88 4.20 2.16
C ALA A 215 15.63 3.70 1.44
N LYS A 216 15.30 2.39 1.54
CA LYS A 216 14.07 1.82 0.97
C LYS A 216 12.84 2.44 1.62
N LEU A 217 12.79 2.53 2.95
CA LEU A 217 11.67 3.13 3.68
C LEU A 217 11.47 4.61 3.32
N ARG A 218 12.58 5.36 3.24
CA ARG A 218 12.52 6.76 2.78
C ARG A 218 12.03 6.85 1.33
N GLY A 219 12.47 5.92 0.47
CA GLY A 219 11.99 5.81 -0.91
C GLY A 219 10.48 5.62 -0.99
N CYS A 220 9.88 4.75 -0.17
CA CYS A 220 8.44 4.56 -0.11
C CYS A 220 7.70 5.86 0.25
N ILE A 221 8.21 6.61 1.25
CA ILE A 221 7.62 7.90 1.64
C ILE A 221 7.77 8.95 0.54
N LEU A 222 8.92 9.01 -0.14
CA LEU A 222 9.18 10.01 -1.18
C LEU A 222 8.42 9.72 -2.48
N GLN A 223 8.11 8.46 -2.75
CA GLN A 223 7.30 8.06 -3.91
C GLN A 223 5.82 8.33 -3.71
N SER A 224 5.34 8.39 -2.47
CA SER A 224 3.97 8.75 -2.19
C SER A 224 3.73 10.24 -2.46
N GLU A 225 2.52 10.58 -2.90
CA GLU A 225 2.11 11.98 -3.13
C GLU A 225 1.78 12.72 -1.82
N LEU A 226 2.28 12.23 -0.70
CA LEU A 226 2.13 12.92 0.57
C LEU A 226 2.68 14.34 0.49
N PRO A 227 2.02 15.32 1.12
CA PRO A 227 2.51 16.69 1.12
C PRO A 227 3.94 16.79 1.66
N LEU A 228 4.74 17.67 1.09
CA LEU A 228 6.20 17.90 1.25
C LEU A 228 6.75 17.95 2.69
N PHE A 229 5.96 17.87 3.65
CA PHE A 229 6.30 17.98 5.07
C PHE A 229 6.89 16.74 5.73
N LEU A 230 6.97 15.66 5.00
CA LEU A 230 7.64 14.43 5.39
C LEU A 230 9.04 14.29 4.75
N ARG A 231 9.45 15.30 3.98
CA ARG A 231 10.77 15.36 3.36
C ARG A 231 11.84 15.79 4.34
#